data_df67ca8799f9c35d2ff84a9f642150f2
#
_entry.id   df67ca8799f9c35d2ff84a9f642150f2
#
_cell.length_a   1.000
_cell.length_b   1.000
_cell.length_c   1.000
_cell.angle_alpha   90.00
_cell.angle_beta   90.00
_cell.angle_gamma   90.00
#
_symmetry.space_group_name_H-M   'P 1'
#
loop_
_entity.id
_entity.type
_entity.pdbx_description
1 polymer ?
#
loop_
_entity_poly.entity_id
_entity_poly.type
_entity_poly.pdbx_seq_one_letter_code
_entity_poly.pdbx_strand_id
1 'polypeptide(L)'
;MLVGHPMGCSGFSTIAPLLGEDYTVVACDPRGFARSTIENPDQDAEPDLLADDVRRVLEAICDTPAHVFGSSGGAVTALALAVRFPDHVRTIVAHEPPLALMLSDARSAQADIQDVYDAYRNDGIAAAWQRFSTFSGLDTVPQAGDSMPQPPSAEAVATSQRFFLHGLLPIALYQPDLSVLGRTKVKVVVAGGATSKGQFAQRTAVALAERLGIPLTDFPGGHTGFASDPREFASVLRSLLA
;
A
#
# COMPACT_ATOMS: atom_id res chain seq x y z
N MET A 1 2.11 5.25 -12.66
CA MET A 1 2.79 5.48 -11.36
C MET A 1 2.56 4.29 -10.46
N LEU A 2 3.60 3.74 -9.84
CA LEU A 2 3.52 2.64 -8.87
C LEU A 2 3.86 3.19 -7.48
N VAL A 3 3.00 2.96 -6.51
CA VAL A 3 3.10 3.52 -5.15
C VAL A 3 3.01 2.40 -4.12
N GLY A 4 4.05 2.24 -3.32
CA GLY A 4 4.10 1.33 -2.17
C GLY A 4 4.22 2.11 -0.85
N HIS A 5 3.96 1.46 0.28
CA HIS A 5 4.28 1.93 1.63
C HIS A 5 4.12 0.77 2.63
N PRO A 6 5.11 0.48 3.47
CA PRO A 6 6.44 1.09 3.60
C PRO A 6 7.42 0.66 2.50
N MET A 7 6.99 -0.21 1.61
CA MET A 7 7.78 -0.75 0.50
C MET A 7 8.18 0.39 -0.45
N GLY A 8 9.47 0.46 -0.77
CA GLY A 8 10.00 1.38 -1.78
C GLY A 8 9.83 0.85 -3.21
N CYS A 9 10.37 1.59 -4.17
CA CYS A 9 10.29 1.31 -5.60
C CYS A 9 10.86 -0.07 -5.98
N SER A 10 11.84 -0.59 -5.23
CA SER A 10 12.45 -1.91 -5.45
C SER A 10 11.44 -3.05 -5.37
N GLY A 11 10.36 -2.91 -4.60
CA GLY A 11 9.30 -3.91 -4.51
C GLY A 11 8.54 -4.12 -5.82
N PHE A 12 8.62 -3.16 -6.75
CA PHE A 12 7.99 -3.26 -8.07
C PHE A 12 8.96 -3.69 -9.19
N SER A 13 10.18 -4.11 -8.85
CA SER A 13 11.24 -4.46 -9.83
C SER A 13 10.84 -5.57 -10.80
N THR A 14 9.94 -6.47 -10.42
CA THR A 14 9.46 -7.57 -11.27
C THR A 14 8.34 -7.14 -12.23
N ILE A 15 7.40 -6.29 -11.76
CA ILE A 15 6.26 -5.88 -12.57
C ILE A 15 6.53 -4.64 -13.44
N ALA A 16 7.39 -3.72 -12.98
CA ALA A 16 7.66 -2.47 -13.69
C ALA A 16 8.18 -2.68 -15.13
N PRO A 17 9.13 -3.59 -15.41
CA PRO A 17 9.56 -3.86 -16.77
C PRO A 17 8.44 -4.39 -17.67
N LEU A 18 7.53 -5.22 -17.13
CA LEU A 18 6.41 -5.76 -17.88
C LEU A 18 5.43 -4.65 -18.30
N LEU A 19 5.12 -3.72 -17.40
CA LEU A 19 4.27 -2.56 -17.73
C LEU A 19 4.99 -1.56 -18.64
N GLY A 20 6.32 -1.53 -18.59
CA GLY A 20 7.17 -0.66 -19.42
C GLY A 20 7.09 -0.93 -20.94
N GLU A 21 6.49 -2.06 -21.33
CA GLU A 21 6.23 -2.37 -22.74
C GLU A 21 5.18 -1.42 -23.36
N ASP A 22 4.23 -0.93 -22.55
CA ASP A 22 3.09 -0.12 -23.03
C ASP A 22 3.02 1.27 -22.38
N TYR A 23 3.69 1.47 -21.24
CA TYR A 23 3.59 2.68 -20.44
C TYR A 23 4.96 3.22 -20.04
N THR A 24 5.07 4.53 -19.87
CA THR A 24 6.15 5.10 -19.04
C THR A 24 5.87 4.79 -17.59
N VAL A 25 6.67 3.92 -16.99
CA VAL A 25 6.49 3.47 -15.61
C VAL A 25 7.40 4.24 -14.66
N VAL A 26 6.79 4.81 -13.64
CA VAL A 26 7.51 5.51 -12.57
C VAL A 26 7.14 4.91 -11.22
N ALA A 27 8.13 4.65 -10.39
CA ALA A 27 7.97 4.25 -9.01
C ALA A 27 8.88 5.13 -8.13
N CYS A 28 8.40 5.55 -6.99
CA CYS A 28 9.19 6.32 -6.03
C CYS A 28 9.23 5.63 -4.66
N ASP A 29 10.30 5.92 -3.93
CA ASP A 29 10.39 5.55 -2.53
C ASP A 29 9.53 6.51 -1.70
N PRO A 30 8.68 6.05 -0.77
CA PRO A 30 7.91 6.94 0.05
C PRO A 30 8.81 7.81 0.95
N ARG A 31 8.34 8.98 1.30
CA ARG A 31 9.04 9.92 2.22
C ARG A 31 9.55 9.21 3.47
N GLY A 32 10.86 9.29 3.73
CA GLY A 32 11.52 8.70 4.88
C GLY A 32 11.74 7.19 4.80
N PHE A 33 11.47 6.56 3.65
CA PHE A 33 11.72 5.13 3.40
C PHE A 33 12.71 4.94 2.24
N ALA A 34 13.45 3.84 2.30
CA ALA A 34 14.47 3.49 1.32
C ALA A 34 15.44 4.67 1.06
N ARG A 35 15.49 5.21 -0.16
CA ARG A 35 16.39 6.30 -0.55
C ARG A 35 15.79 7.70 -0.37
N SER A 36 14.49 7.81 -0.07
CA SER A 36 13.84 9.10 0.16
C SER A 36 14.10 9.61 1.56
N THR A 37 14.64 10.82 1.65
CA THR A 37 14.92 11.49 2.92
C THR A 37 13.67 12.11 3.53
N ILE A 38 13.77 12.48 4.81
CA ILE A 38 12.75 13.24 5.54
C ILE A 38 13.47 14.26 6.44
N GLU A 39 12.98 15.49 6.46
CA GLU A 39 13.58 16.54 7.27
C GLU A 39 13.31 16.36 8.77
N ASN A 40 12.07 16.01 9.11
CA ASN A 40 11.68 15.69 10.48
C ASN A 40 11.50 14.18 10.65
N PRO A 41 12.44 13.48 11.31
CA PRO A 41 12.35 12.02 11.52
C PRO A 41 11.13 11.58 12.34
N ASP A 42 10.58 12.47 13.19
CA ASP A 42 9.41 12.18 14.03
C ASP A 42 8.07 12.45 13.29
N GLN A 43 8.13 12.86 12.02
CA GLN A 43 6.93 13.11 11.24
C GLN A 43 6.25 11.81 10.83
N ASP A 44 4.96 11.70 11.13
CA ASP A 44 4.14 10.57 10.71
C ASP A 44 3.93 10.53 9.18
N ALA A 45 3.71 9.32 8.66
CA ALA A 45 3.42 9.06 7.26
C ALA A 45 1.94 9.31 6.96
N GLU A 46 1.52 10.56 7.09
CA GLU A 46 0.15 10.99 6.83
C GLU A 46 -0.22 10.75 5.35
N PRO A 47 -1.29 10.00 5.03
CA PRO A 47 -1.66 9.68 3.65
C PRO A 47 -1.87 10.91 2.78
N ASP A 48 -2.38 11.99 3.33
CA ASP A 48 -2.59 13.25 2.62
C ASP A 48 -1.27 13.91 2.21
N LEU A 49 -0.24 13.82 3.04
CA LEU A 49 1.09 14.32 2.74
C LEU A 49 1.80 13.44 1.71
N LEU A 50 1.67 12.11 1.84
CA LEU A 50 2.20 11.17 0.86
C LEU A 50 1.53 11.36 -0.51
N ALA A 51 0.25 11.68 -0.54
CA ALA A 51 -0.48 12.01 -1.76
C ALA A 51 0.06 13.29 -2.43
N ASP A 52 0.40 14.32 -1.65
CA ASP A 52 1.02 15.54 -2.20
C ASP A 52 2.41 15.26 -2.78
N ASP A 53 3.20 14.37 -2.17
CA ASP A 53 4.47 13.94 -2.74
C ASP A 53 4.28 13.25 -4.11
N VAL A 54 3.32 12.33 -4.21
CA VAL A 54 2.99 11.66 -5.48
C VAL A 54 2.52 12.68 -6.52
N ARG A 55 1.65 13.63 -6.14
CA ARG A 55 1.23 14.72 -7.03
C ARG A 55 2.42 15.50 -7.59
N ARG A 56 3.35 15.92 -6.73
CA ARG A 56 4.57 16.67 -7.15
C ARG A 56 5.43 15.88 -8.12
N VAL A 57 5.56 14.56 -7.89
CA VAL A 57 6.26 13.68 -8.83
C VAL A 57 5.52 13.65 -10.17
N LEU A 58 4.19 13.48 -10.18
CA LEU A 58 3.40 13.47 -11.40
C LEU A 58 3.52 14.77 -12.17
N GLU A 59 3.44 15.92 -11.51
CA GLU A 59 3.62 17.23 -12.15
C GLU A 59 5.00 17.42 -12.80
N ALA A 60 6.02 16.80 -12.21
CA ALA A 60 7.39 16.91 -12.74
C ALA A 60 7.64 16.02 -13.97
N ILE A 61 6.80 14.98 -14.20
CA ILE A 61 7.07 13.95 -15.22
C ILE A 61 6.00 13.82 -16.31
N CYS A 62 4.81 14.37 -16.12
CA CYS A 62 3.75 14.28 -17.12
C CYS A 62 2.81 15.50 -17.09
N ASP A 63 2.37 15.91 -18.30
CA ASP A 63 1.42 17.00 -18.51
C ASP A 63 -0.04 16.53 -18.53
N THR A 64 -0.29 15.24 -18.40
CA THR A 64 -1.62 14.63 -18.46
C THR A 64 -1.90 13.78 -17.24
N PRO A 65 -3.19 13.60 -16.85
CA PRO A 65 -3.55 12.76 -15.72
C PRO A 65 -3.03 11.33 -15.88
N ALA A 66 -2.39 10.81 -14.82
CA ALA A 66 -1.71 9.52 -14.80
C ALA A 66 -2.62 8.37 -14.31
N HIS A 67 -2.27 7.14 -14.67
CA HIS A 67 -2.75 5.96 -13.98
C HIS A 67 -1.87 5.69 -12.75
N VAL A 68 -2.48 5.36 -11.63
CA VAL A 68 -1.79 5.09 -10.36
C VAL A 68 -2.19 3.70 -9.85
N PHE A 69 -1.22 2.82 -9.70
CA PHE A 69 -1.37 1.57 -8.94
C PHE A 69 -0.75 1.77 -7.57
N GLY A 70 -1.55 1.59 -6.54
CA GLY A 70 -1.11 1.59 -5.15
C GLY A 70 -1.31 0.23 -4.50
N SER A 71 -0.31 -0.26 -3.75
CA SER A 71 -0.40 -1.51 -2.99
C SER A 71 -0.25 -1.25 -1.51
N SER A 72 -1.09 -1.89 -0.68
CA SER A 72 -1.05 -1.76 0.78
C SER A 72 -1.20 -0.30 1.22
N GLY A 73 -0.29 0.24 2.04
CA GLY A 73 -0.28 1.66 2.40
C GLY A 73 -0.14 2.59 1.19
N GLY A 74 0.48 2.15 0.09
CA GLY A 74 0.48 2.88 -1.17
C GLY A 74 -0.90 2.97 -1.83
N ALA A 75 -1.78 1.99 -1.58
CA ALA A 75 -3.18 2.06 -2.00
C ALA A 75 -3.96 3.12 -1.20
N VAL A 76 -3.66 3.28 0.08
CA VAL A 76 -4.20 4.37 0.91
C VAL A 76 -3.76 5.73 0.38
N THR A 77 -2.46 5.86 0.03
CA THR A 77 -1.91 7.06 -0.60
C THR A 77 -2.61 7.37 -1.94
N ALA A 78 -2.87 6.35 -2.78
CA ALA A 78 -3.56 6.54 -4.06
C ALA A 78 -5.02 6.99 -3.86
N LEU A 79 -5.72 6.47 -2.85
CA LEU A 79 -7.07 6.94 -2.49
C LEU A 79 -7.05 8.39 -2.02
N ALA A 80 -6.10 8.77 -1.16
CA ALA A 80 -5.92 10.16 -0.72
C ALA A 80 -5.61 11.09 -1.92
N LEU A 81 -4.78 10.63 -2.86
CA LEU A 81 -4.47 11.36 -4.09
C LEU A 81 -5.73 11.62 -4.93
N ALA A 82 -6.58 10.61 -5.13
CA ALA A 82 -7.82 10.76 -5.90
C ALA A 82 -8.84 11.69 -5.22
N VAL A 83 -8.86 11.75 -3.88
CA VAL A 83 -9.69 12.68 -3.12
C VAL A 83 -9.19 14.11 -3.26
N ARG A 84 -7.88 14.33 -3.10
CA ARG A 84 -7.30 15.67 -2.97
C ARG A 84 -6.89 16.30 -4.30
N PHE A 85 -6.47 15.47 -5.25
CA PHE A 85 -5.86 15.92 -6.51
C PHE A 85 -6.42 15.17 -7.72
N PRO A 86 -7.75 15.13 -7.92
CA PRO A 86 -8.40 14.33 -8.96
C PRO A 86 -8.00 14.75 -10.38
N ASP A 87 -7.50 15.96 -10.57
CA ASP A 87 -7.06 16.45 -11.88
C ASP A 87 -5.75 15.84 -12.36
N HIS A 88 -4.96 15.26 -11.45
CA HIS A 88 -3.68 14.62 -11.78
C HIS A 88 -3.81 13.12 -12.06
N VAL A 89 -5.00 12.55 -11.89
CA VAL A 89 -5.21 11.10 -11.92
C VAL A 89 -6.36 10.73 -12.86
N ARG A 90 -6.11 9.77 -13.76
CA ARG A 90 -7.12 9.18 -14.63
C ARG A 90 -7.77 7.96 -13.99
N THR A 91 -6.94 7.05 -13.48
CA THR A 91 -7.36 5.79 -12.86
C THR A 91 -6.51 5.54 -11.62
N ILE A 92 -7.13 5.13 -10.52
CA ILE A 92 -6.42 4.48 -9.42
C ILE A 92 -6.83 3.01 -9.36
N VAL A 93 -5.85 2.15 -9.09
CA VAL A 93 -6.05 0.77 -8.68
C VAL A 93 -5.50 0.65 -7.27
N ALA A 94 -6.40 0.57 -6.30
CA ALA A 94 -6.09 0.45 -4.87
C ALA A 94 -6.10 -1.03 -4.50
N HIS A 95 -4.91 -1.65 -4.46
CA HIS A 95 -4.74 -3.07 -4.14
C HIS A 95 -4.53 -3.24 -2.64
N GLU A 96 -5.53 -3.85 -2.00
CA GLU A 96 -5.53 -4.19 -0.57
C GLU A 96 -5.15 -3.03 0.37
N PRO A 97 -5.86 -1.87 0.31
CA PRO A 97 -5.63 -0.76 1.23
C PRO A 97 -5.99 -1.18 2.67
N PRO A 98 -5.08 -1.09 3.66
CA PRO A 98 -5.30 -1.56 5.03
C PRO A 98 -6.14 -0.56 5.86
N LEU A 99 -7.38 -0.30 5.46
CA LEU A 99 -8.29 0.69 6.06
C LEU A 99 -9.12 0.07 7.20
N ALA A 100 -8.54 -0.08 8.39
CA ALA A 100 -9.16 -0.75 9.55
C ALA A 100 -10.57 -0.21 9.87
N LEU A 101 -10.77 1.10 9.74
CA LEU A 101 -12.02 1.76 10.07
C LEU A 101 -13.15 1.52 9.06
N MET A 102 -12.86 0.83 7.95
CA MET A 102 -13.87 0.35 7.00
C MET A 102 -14.55 -0.95 7.45
N LEU A 103 -13.95 -1.71 8.35
CA LEU A 103 -14.46 -3.01 8.79
C LEU A 103 -15.67 -2.87 9.71
N SER A 104 -16.54 -3.88 9.74
CA SER A 104 -17.64 -3.98 10.71
C SER A 104 -17.14 -4.20 12.15
N ASP A 105 -15.98 -4.85 12.29
CA ASP A 105 -15.25 -5.07 13.53
C ASP A 105 -14.09 -4.06 13.72
N ALA A 106 -14.24 -2.83 13.22
CA ALA A 106 -13.21 -1.78 13.23
C ALA A 106 -12.58 -1.56 14.60
N ARG A 107 -13.36 -1.65 15.69
CA ARG A 107 -12.83 -1.49 17.05
C ARG A 107 -11.83 -2.59 17.42
N SER A 108 -12.11 -3.83 17.05
CA SER A 108 -11.18 -4.95 17.27
C SER A 108 -9.93 -4.78 16.41
N ALA A 109 -10.09 -4.49 15.11
CA ALA A 109 -8.96 -4.25 14.23
C ALA A 109 -8.07 -3.09 14.69
N GLN A 110 -8.66 -2.00 15.21
CA GLN A 110 -7.91 -0.89 15.79
C GLN A 110 -7.13 -1.32 17.05
N ALA A 111 -7.72 -2.15 17.91
CA ALA A 111 -7.03 -2.67 19.10
C ALA A 111 -5.86 -3.58 18.70
N ASP A 112 -6.04 -4.45 17.69
CA ASP A 112 -4.98 -5.33 17.20
C ASP A 112 -3.80 -4.52 16.60
N ILE A 113 -4.10 -3.46 15.85
CA ILE A 113 -3.07 -2.55 15.29
C ILE A 113 -2.33 -1.81 16.42
N GLN A 114 -3.06 -1.34 17.44
CA GLN A 114 -2.45 -0.71 18.59
C GLN A 114 -1.54 -1.69 19.35
N ASP A 115 -1.95 -2.95 19.48
CA ASP A 115 -1.14 -4.00 20.12
C ASP A 115 0.17 -4.26 19.36
N VAL A 116 0.16 -4.19 18.02
CA VAL A 116 1.38 -4.25 17.19
C VAL A 116 2.31 -3.06 17.49
N TYR A 117 1.75 -1.85 17.56
CA TYR A 117 2.52 -0.64 17.91
C TYR A 117 3.12 -0.73 19.30
N ASP A 118 2.33 -1.17 20.27
CA ASP A 118 2.75 -1.32 21.66
C ASP A 118 3.82 -2.41 21.82
N ALA A 119 3.70 -3.53 21.09
CA ALA A 119 4.73 -4.56 21.04
C ALA A 119 6.06 -4.02 20.49
N TYR A 120 6.02 -3.15 19.48
CA TYR A 120 7.23 -2.48 19.02
C TYR A 120 7.87 -1.63 20.12
N ARG A 121 7.07 -0.84 20.84
CA ARG A 121 7.52 0.08 21.86
C ARG A 121 8.11 -0.62 23.10
N ASN A 122 7.54 -1.77 23.46
CA ASN A 122 7.88 -2.50 24.69
C ASN A 122 8.89 -3.63 24.44
N ASP A 123 8.76 -4.34 23.32
CA ASP A 123 9.45 -5.61 23.07
C ASP A 123 10.32 -5.59 21.81
N GLY A 124 10.23 -4.51 21.01
CA GLY A 124 11.07 -4.27 19.83
C GLY A 124 10.55 -4.87 18.51
N ILE A 125 11.39 -4.75 17.48
CA ILE A 125 11.03 -5.05 16.08
C ILE A 125 10.52 -6.48 15.89
N ALA A 126 11.18 -7.47 16.48
CA ALA A 126 10.84 -8.88 16.27
C ALA A 126 9.43 -9.21 16.81
N ALA A 127 9.11 -8.72 18.02
CA ALA A 127 7.79 -8.89 18.62
C ALA A 127 6.70 -8.19 17.79
N ALA A 128 6.99 -6.98 17.33
CA ALA A 128 6.05 -6.24 16.47
C ALA A 128 5.76 -6.97 15.16
N TRP A 129 6.79 -7.50 14.47
CA TRP A 129 6.59 -8.28 13.25
C TRP A 129 5.81 -9.56 13.49
N GLN A 130 6.06 -10.25 14.60
CA GLN A 130 5.28 -11.45 14.98
C GLN A 130 3.80 -11.12 15.17
N ARG A 131 3.49 -10.04 15.90
CA ARG A 131 2.12 -9.57 16.10
C ARG A 131 1.47 -9.14 14.79
N PHE A 132 2.21 -8.37 13.98
CA PHE A 132 1.74 -7.91 12.68
C PHE A 132 1.41 -9.08 11.74
N SER A 133 2.28 -10.10 11.65
CA SER A 133 2.00 -11.32 10.86
C SER A 133 0.73 -12.03 11.31
N THR A 134 0.58 -12.22 12.62
CA THR A 134 -0.60 -12.88 13.20
C THR A 134 -1.88 -12.10 12.88
N PHE A 135 -1.85 -10.79 13.05
CA PHE A 135 -2.98 -9.90 12.79
C PHE A 135 -3.30 -9.79 11.31
N SER A 136 -2.31 -9.53 10.47
CA SER A 136 -2.51 -9.28 9.05
C SER A 136 -2.82 -10.55 8.25
N GLY A 137 -2.40 -11.70 8.75
CA GLY A 137 -2.40 -12.98 8.02
C GLY A 137 -1.33 -13.04 6.92
N LEU A 138 -0.40 -12.08 6.91
CA LEU A 138 0.71 -12.06 5.95
C LEU A 138 1.87 -12.89 6.49
N ASP A 139 2.38 -13.83 5.69
CA ASP A 139 3.63 -14.51 5.98
C ASP A 139 4.80 -13.53 5.80
N THR A 140 5.10 -12.79 6.87
CA THR A 140 6.21 -11.83 6.90
C THR A 140 7.54 -12.47 7.30
N VAL A 141 7.51 -13.76 7.64
CA VAL A 141 8.70 -14.55 7.91
C VAL A 141 9.33 -14.95 6.58
N PRO A 142 10.61 -14.62 6.31
CA PRO A 142 11.31 -15.16 5.17
C PRO A 142 11.18 -16.67 5.19
N GLN A 143 10.65 -17.27 4.11
CA GLN A 143 10.67 -18.73 3.99
C GLN A 143 12.12 -19.15 4.06
N ALA A 144 12.43 -19.99 5.05
CA ALA A 144 13.74 -20.57 5.23
C ALA A 144 14.07 -21.44 4.01
N GLY A 145 14.70 -20.85 3.01
CA GLY A 145 15.60 -21.59 2.15
C GLY A 145 16.80 -22.00 3.01
N ASP A 146 17.47 -23.08 2.66
CA ASP A 146 18.58 -23.73 3.38
C ASP A 146 19.81 -22.84 3.73
N SER A 147 19.65 -21.54 3.77
CA SER A 147 20.67 -20.58 4.18
C SER A 147 20.40 -20.15 5.62
N MET A 148 21.44 -20.15 6.44
CA MET A 148 21.41 -19.59 7.79
C MET A 148 20.76 -18.19 7.76
N PRO A 149 19.78 -17.88 8.66
CA PRO A 149 19.16 -16.56 8.71
C PRO A 149 20.25 -15.50 8.89
N GLN A 150 20.42 -14.65 7.89
CA GLN A 150 21.33 -13.51 8.04
C GLN A 150 20.63 -12.43 8.88
N PRO A 151 21.37 -11.72 9.73
CA PRO A 151 20.78 -10.59 10.44
C PRO A 151 20.25 -9.56 9.43
N PRO A 152 19.12 -8.89 9.74
CA PRO A 152 18.54 -7.89 8.84
C PRO A 152 19.54 -6.76 8.58
N SER A 153 19.55 -6.23 7.37
CA SER A 153 20.38 -5.07 7.02
C SER A 153 20.01 -3.86 7.86
N ALA A 154 20.93 -2.92 8.03
CA ALA A 154 20.65 -1.66 8.73
C ALA A 154 19.47 -0.89 8.09
N GLU A 155 19.34 -0.96 6.78
CA GLU A 155 18.22 -0.37 6.03
C GLU A 155 16.88 -1.05 6.37
N ALA A 156 16.85 -2.39 6.44
CA ALA A 156 15.65 -3.14 6.82
C ALA A 156 15.23 -2.84 8.27
N VAL A 157 16.21 -2.68 9.17
CA VAL A 157 15.95 -2.26 10.57
C VAL A 157 15.36 -0.85 10.60
N ALA A 158 15.96 0.11 9.92
CA ALA A 158 15.49 1.49 9.89
C ALA A 158 14.07 1.59 9.26
N THR A 159 13.82 0.86 8.17
CA THR A 159 12.49 0.75 7.55
C THR A 159 11.46 0.20 8.53
N SER A 160 11.78 -0.87 9.26
CA SER A 160 10.88 -1.46 10.26
C SER A 160 10.60 -0.51 11.40
N GLN A 161 11.63 0.16 11.93
CA GLN A 161 11.48 1.16 12.99
C GLN A 161 10.54 2.28 12.57
N ARG A 162 10.79 2.87 11.40
CA ARG A 162 9.97 3.95 10.89
C ARG A 162 8.54 3.49 10.61
N PHE A 163 8.36 2.29 10.04
CA PHE A 163 7.04 1.73 9.78
C PHE A 163 6.22 1.60 11.07
N PHE A 164 6.77 0.98 12.11
CA PHE A 164 6.03 0.78 13.36
C PHE A 164 5.79 2.09 14.11
N LEU A 165 6.75 3.03 14.11
CA LEU A 165 6.60 4.29 14.84
C LEU A 165 5.70 5.30 14.11
N HIS A 166 5.86 5.42 12.80
CA HIS A 166 5.34 6.56 12.06
C HIS A 166 4.50 6.18 10.84
N GLY A 167 4.42 4.90 10.49
CA GLY A 167 3.70 4.43 9.30
C GLY A 167 2.43 3.67 9.63
N LEU A 168 2.49 2.73 10.57
CA LEU A 168 1.43 1.76 10.83
C LEU A 168 0.10 2.44 11.19
N LEU A 169 0.08 3.26 12.23
CA LEU A 169 -1.14 3.88 12.74
C LEU A 169 -1.73 4.90 11.74
N PRO A 170 -0.97 5.87 11.20
CA PRO A 170 -1.53 6.86 10.27
C PRO A 170 -2.14 6.23 9.03
N ILE A 171 -1.49 5.19 8.49
CA ILE A 171 -1.97 4.49 7.29
C ILE A 171 -3.20 3.64 7.60
N ALA A 172 -3.15 2.79 8.63
CA ALA A 172 -4.21 1.83 8.90
C ALA A 172 -5.49 2.47 9.47
N LEU A 173 -5.38 3.62 10.11
CA LEU A 173 -6.50 4.37 10.68
C LEU A 173 -6.98 5.52 9.78
N TYR A 174 -6.44 5.66 8.58
CA TYR A 174 -6.90 6.67 7.63
C TYR A 174 -8.34 6.43 7.19
N GLN A 175 -9.08 7.50 7.01
CA GLN A 175 -10.45 7.48 6.51
C GLN A 175 -10.54 8.34 5.25
N PRO A 176 -10.50 7.74 4.05
CA PRO A 176 -10.73 8.49 2.82
C PRO A 176 -12.15 9.03 2.76
N ASP A 177 -12.34 10.22 2.20
CA ASP A 177 -13.69 10.77 1.97
C ASP A 177 -14.40 9.97 0.87
N LEU A 178 -15.23 9.02 1.29
CA LEU A 178 -16.00 8.16 0.39
C LEU A 178 -17.01 8.96 -0.46
N SER A 179 -17.49 10.10 0.06
CA SER A 179 -18.42 10.94 -0.68
C SER A 179 -17.76 11.64 -1.86
N VAL A 180 -16.48 12.00 -1.72
CA VAL A 180 -15.66 12.53 -2.80
C VAL A 180 -15.28 11.42 -3.77
N LEU A 181 -14.82 10.27 -3.28
CA LEU A 181 -14.47 9.11 -4.12
C LEU A 181 -15.65 8.62 -4.97
N GLY A 182 -16.86 8.63 -4.44
CA GLY A 182 -18.07 8.21 -5.17
C GLY A 182 -18.53 9.20 -6.25
N ARG A 183 -18.02 10.44 -6.26
CA ARG A 183 -18.39 11.51 -7.21
C ARG A 183 -17.23 12.00 -8.05
N THR A 184 -16.02 11.51 -7.81
CA THR A 184 -14.84 11.90 -8.57
C THR A 184 -14.93 11.45 -10.02
N LYS A 185 -14.28 12.19 -10.93
CA LYS A 185 -14.08 11.78 -12.31
C LYS A 185 -13.00 10.70 -12.48
N VAL A 186 -12.23 10.44 -11.42
CA VAL A 186 -11.19 9.43 -11.41
C VAL A 186 -11.84 8.04 -11.46
N LYS A 187 -11.38 7.17 -12.35
CA LYS A 187 -11.78 5.75 -12.32
C LYS A 187 -11.15 5.08 -11.10
N VAL A 188 -11.98 4.76 -10.11
CA VAL A 188 -11.55 4.08 -8.87
C VAL A 188 -11.78 2.58 -9.03
N VAL A 189 -10.71 1.81 -8.92
CA VAL A 189 -10.73 0.34 -8.86
C VAL A 189 -10.20 -0.10 -7.51
N VAL A 190 -11.01 -0.87 -6.78
CA VAL A 190 -10.58 -1.53 -5.55
C VAL A 190 -10.26 -2.98 -5.86
N ALA A 191 -9.10 -3.45 -5.44
CA ALA A 191 -8.56 -4.75 -5.81
C ALA A 191 -8.10 -5.56 -4.60
N GLY A 192 -8.15 -6.89 -4.74
CA GLY A 192 -7.64 -7.83 -3.76
C GLY A 192 -7.02 -9.05 -4.40
N GLY A 193 -6.06 -9.66 -3.73
CA GLY A 193 -5.40 -10.88 -4.18
C GLY A 193 -6.30 -12.11 -4.03
N ALA A 194 -6.30 -12.97 -5.03
CA ALA A 194 -7.12 -14.18 -5.04
C ALA A 194 -6.78 -15.15 -3.91
N THR A 195 -5.51 -15.16 -3.46
CA THR A 195 -5.03 -16.05 -2.38
C THR A 195 -4.98 -15.39 -1.01
N SER A 196 -5.27 -14.09 -0.88
CA SER A 196 -5.31 -13.36 0.39
C SER A 196 -6.72 -13.25 1.00
N LYS A 197 -7.69 -14.02 0.50
CA LYS A 197 -9.08 -14.01 1.01
C LYS A 197 -9.13 -14.23 2.51
N GLY A 198 -9.81 -13.29 3.21
CA GLY A 198 -9.96 -13.32 4.66
C GLY A 198 -8.81 -12.70 5.44
N GLN A 199 -7.68 -12.38 4.83
CA GLN A 199 -6.61 -11.61 5.45
C GLN A 199 -7.04 -10.15 5.67
N PHE A 200 -6.43 -9.48 6.63
CA PHE A 200 -6.84 -8.13 7.04
C PHE A 200 -6.97 -7.15 5.87
N ALA A 201 -5.94 -6.98 5.07
CA ALA A 201 -5.93 -5.99 3.98
C ALA A 201 -6.92 -6.33 2.85
N GLN A 202 -7.17 -7.63 2.59
CA GLN A 202 -8.20 -8.04 1.64
C GLN A 202 -9.61 -7.79 2.19
N ARG A 203 -9.87 -8.06 3.48
CA ARG A 203 -11.15 -7.74 4.13
C ARG A 203 -11.46 -6.25 4.06
N THR A 204 -10.46 -5.38 4.28
CA THR A 204 -10.63 -3.93 4.18
C THR A 204 -10.89 -3.47 2.75
N ALA A 205 -10.28 -4.11 1.75
CA ALA A 205 -10.57 -3.86 0.33
C ALA A 205 -12.02 -4.23 -0.01
N VAL A 206 -12.51 -5.39 0.45
CA VAL A 206 -13.91 -5.78 0.29
C VAL A 206 -14.85 -4.73 0.90
N ALA A 207 -14.60 -4.35 2.15
CA ALA A 207 -15.43 -3.36 2.85
C ALA A 207 -15.43 -1.98 2.17
N LEU A 208 -14.29 -1.56 1.60
CA LEU A 208 -14.19 -0.33 0.82
C LEU A 208 -15.01 -0.42 -0.47
N ALA A 209 -14.88 -1.51 -1.22
CA ALA A 209 -15.62 -1.74 -2.46
C ALA A 209 -17.14 -1.72 -2.22
N GLU A 210 -17.60 -2.42 -1.18
CA GLU A 210 -19.01 -2.43 -0.77
C GLU A 210 -19.52 -1.01 -0.43
N ARG A 211 -18.75 -0.22 0.33
CA ARG A 211 -19.14 1.14 0.70
C ARG A 211 -19.15 2.11 -0.48
N LEU A 212 -18.31 1.88 -1.49
CA LEU A 212 -18.33 2.64 -2.74
C LEU A 212 -19.38 2.14 -3.74
N GLY A 213 -19.99 0.99 -3.50
CA GLY A 213 -20.97 0.37 -4.43
C GLY A 213 -20.33 -0.11 -5.73
N ILE A 214 -19.05 -0.48 -5.72
CA ILE A 214 -18.30 -0.97 -6.87
C ILE A 214 -17.82 -2.42 -6.64
N PRO A 215 -17.60 -3.22 -7.68
CA PRO A 215 -17.08 -4.56 -7.51
C PRO A 215 -15.63 -4.56 -7.02
N LEU A 216 -15.29 -5.54 -6.18
CA LEU A 216 -13.88 -5.87 -5.92
C LEU A 216 -13.31 -6.55 -7.16
N THR A 217 -12.12 -6.14 -7.59
CA THR A 217 -11.40 -6.77 -8.69
C THR A 217 -10.40 -7.77 -8.13
N ASP A 218 -10.53 -9.05 -8.49
CA ASP A 218 -9.56 -10.08 -8.11
C ASP A 218 -8.29 -9.95 -8.94
N PHE A 219 -7.14 -10.00 -8.27
CA PHE A 219 -5.82 -10.05 -8.88
C PHE A 219 -5.14 -11.40 -8.60
N PRO A 220 -4.27 -11.90 -9.51
CA PRO A 220 -3.46 -13.09 -9.29
C PRO A 220 -2.58 -12.97 -8.04
N GLY A 221 -2.36 -14.09 -7.35
CA GLY A 221 -1.58 -14.13 -6.13
C GLY A 221 -2.30 -13.57 -4.91
N GLY A 222 -1.52 -13.16 -3.92
CA GLY A 222 -2.01 -12.56 -2.67
C GLY A 222 -1.62 -11.08 -2.58
N HIS A 223 -1.34 -10.64 -1.35
CA HIS A 223 -0.99 -9.25 -1.03
C HIS A 223 0.21 -8.71 -1.85
N THR A 224 1.14 -9.58 -2.19
CA THR A 224 2.32 -9.27 -3.01
C THR A 224 2.27 -9.93 -4.39
N GLY A 225 1.08 -10.19 -4.93
CA GLY A 225 0.88 -10.86 -6.22
C GLY A 225 1.62 -10.19 -7.38
N PHE A 226 1.82 -8.88 -7.34
CA PHE A 226 2.64 -8.15 -8.32
C PHE A 226 4.12 -8.60 -8.33
N ALA A 227 4.59 -9.25 -7.29
CA ALA A 227 5.95 -9.81 -7.20
C ALA A 227 5.98 -11.32 -7.43
N SER A 228 4.99 -12.09 -6.92
CA SER A 228 4.93 -13.55 -7.06
C SER A 228 4.38 -14.01 -8.41
N ASP A 229 3.42 -13.27 -8.98
CA ASP A 229 2.70 -13.61 -10.22
C ASP A 229 2.71 -12.44 -11.22
N PRO A 230 3.89 -11.83 -11.49
CA PRO A 230 3.99 -10.51 -12.13
C PRO A 230 3.41 -10.45 -13.54
N ARG A 231 3.46 -11.53 -14.33
CA ARG A 231 2.96 -11.54 -15.71
C ARG A 231 1.44 -11.49 -15.74
N GLU A 232 0.80 -12.35 -15.01
CA GLU A 232 -0.66 -12.43 -14.88
C GLU A 232 -1.20 -11.17 -14.20
N PHE A 233 -0.51 -10.69 -13.17
CA PHE A 233 -0.86 -9.45 -12.49
C PHE A 233 -0.79 -8.24 -13.43
N ALA A 234 0.29 -8.10 -14.22
CA ALA A 234 0.45 -7.04 -15.21
C ALA A 234 -0.63 -7.10 -16.29
N SER A 235 -1.05 -8.29 -16.71
CA SER A 235 -2.12 -8.48 -17.68
C SER A 235 -3.46 -7.94 -17.18
N VAL A 236 -3.82 -8.28 -15.93
CA VAL A 236 -5.05 -7.75 -15.29
C VAL A 236 -4.95 -6.22 -15.14
N LEU A 237 -3.81 -5.72 -14.67
CA LEU A 237 -3.61 -4.28 -14.48
C LEU A 237 -3.76 -3.53 -15.81
N ARG A 238 -3.14 -3.99 -16.89
CA ARG A 238 -3.30 -3.38 -18.24
C ARG A 238 -4.76 -3.29 -18.68
N SER A 239 -5.54 -4.36 -18.47
CA SER A 239 -6.96 -4.38 -18.86
C SER A 239 -7.80 -3.32 -18.13
N LEU A 240 -7.37 -2.89 -16.96
CA LEU A 240 -8.04 -1.86 -16.17
C LEU A 240 -7.62 -0.44 -16.57
N LEU A 241 -6.41 -0.29 -17.15
CA LEU A 241 -5.83 1.00 -17.55
C LEU A 241 -6.17 1.41 -18.98
N ALA A 242 -6.66 0.47 -19.78
CA ALA A 242 -7.09 0.67 -21.15
C ALA A 242 -8.29 1.63 -21.30
#